data_7cbc0dd500cb63605e3505bf88cd448e
#
_entry.id   7cbc0dd500cb63605e3505bf88cd448e
#
_cell.length_a   1.000
_cell.length_b   1.000
_cell.length_c   1.000
_cell.angle_alpha   90.00
_cell.angle_beta   90.00
_cell.angle_gamma   90.00
#
_symmetry.space_group_name_H-M   'P 1'
#
loop_
_entity.id
_entity.type
_entity.pdbx_description
1 polymer ?
#
loop_
_entity_poly.entity_id
_entity_poly.type
_entity_poly.pdbx_seq_one_letter_code
_entity_poly.pdbx_strand_id
1 'polypeptide(L)'
;MSQTPEAANFIKNIIEEDLKNGKNGGNVITRFPPEPNGYLHLGHVKSICLNFDMAERFGGYCNLRFDDTNPEKENEEYMASIKRDVHWLGVDWKHLNHASDYFPQLLNYAWQLIDKGLAYVDSQSAEDIRVNRGTLTEPGKNSPYRERSIAENRALFQEMVDGKHPDGSHILRAKIDMASPNINLRDPVIYRIRHAAHFHAGDSWKVYPMYDYTHCLSDMLENITHSLCTLEFEDHRPLYDWVLNVLETPCHPQQIEFARLSLEYTVLSKRRLIQLVTEKHVNGWDDPRMPTIAGMRRRGIPAGALREFCRKIGISKADGTIAIEYFESTIRDYLNEHAARRMTVVRPLKVTITSLPDDHEEHYQLANHPQDESQGSRRVPFSNTLYIERDDISEDPPKKWKRLAPGQAVRLRGSYVITCDEIIKDADGNITELRCHHDPDTLGKNPEGYKANGVIHWVSAKHALDCEIRNYDRLFSQANPMEAENFLDTINPQSLTIIQGAKTEPAAPAEAGTVYQFERLGYYAVDPDSTADKPVFNRTVELRDGFK
;
A
#
# COMPACT_ATOMS: atom_id res chain seq x y z
N MET A 1 28.08 6.33 6.26
CA MET A 1 26.62 6.22 6.36
C MET A 1 26.22 6.52 7.79
N SER A 2 25.65 7.66 8.09
CA SER A 2 25.09 7.95 9.42
C SER A 2 23.84 7.09 9.58
N GLN A 3 23.88 6.13 10.50
CA GLN A 3 22.67 5.35 10.83
C GLN A 3 21.64 6.34 11.37
N THR A 4 20.56 6.55 10.62
CA THR A 4 19.37 7.25 11.14
C THR A 4 18.94 6.49 12.41
N PRO A 5 18.70 7.17 13.55
CA PRO A 5 18.26 6.49 14.76
C PRO A 5 17.02 5.66 14.47
N GLU A 6 17.04 4.41 14.91
CA GLU A 6 15.90 3.50 14.73
C GLU A 6 14.68 4.08 15.45
N ALA A 7 13.55 4.16 14.77
CA ALA A 7 12.31 4.63 15.39
C ALA A 7 11.89 3.70 16.54
N ALA A 8 11.17 4.25 17.51
CA ALA A 8 10.72 3.51 18.69
C ALA A 8 9.88 2.28 18.27
N ASN A 9 10.20 1.13 18.85
CA ASN A 9 9.48 -0.12 18.64
C ASN A 9 9.40 -0.92 19.95
N PHE A 10 8.31 -0.76 20.67
CA PHE A 10 8.11 -1.44 21.96
C PHE A 10 7.97 -2.97 21.83
N ILE A 11 7.51 -3.48 20.67
CA ILE A 11 7.40 -4.92 20.40
C ILE A 11 8.79 -5.56 20.34
N LYS A 12 9.75 -4.87 19.72
CA LYS A 12 11.15 -5.28 19.76
C LYS A 12 11.63 -5.49 21.20
N ASN A 13 11.36 -4.53 22.09
CA ASN A 13 11.77 -4.62 23.48
C ASN A 13 11.12 -5.82 24.21
N ILE A 14 9.83 -6.10 23.92
CA ILE A 14 9.15 -7.29 24.47
C ILE A 14 9.83 -8.57 24.00
N ILE A 15 10.13 -8.68 22.69
CA ILE A 15 10.78 -9.86 22.13
C ILE A 15 12.19 -10.04 22.74
N GLU A 16 12.97 -8.96 22.87
CA GLU A 16 14.30 -8.99 23.51
C GLU A 16 14.24 -9.48 24.95
N GLU A 17 13.24 -9.04 25.71
CA GLU A 17 13.03 -9.50 27.09
C GLU A 17 12.59 -10.97 27.15
N ASP A 18 11.66 -11.39 26.30
CA ASP A 18 11.19 -12.77 26.21
C ASP A 18 12.34 -13.73 25.86
N LEU A 19 13.21 -13.35 24.91
CA LEU A 19 14.41 -14.12 24.56
C LEU A 19 15.40 -14.20 25.71
N LYS A 20 15.67 -13.09 26.41
CA LYS A 20 16.55 -13.04 27.58
C LYS A 20 16.06 -13.96 28.70
N ASN A 21 14.76 -14.08 28.85
CA ASN A 21 14.12 -14.95 29.85
C ASN A 21 13.95 -16.41 29.38
N GLY A 22 14.44 -16.76 28.18
CA GLY A 22 14.33 -18.10 27.61
C GLY A 22 12.91 -18.52 27.25
N LYS A 23 11.97 -17.57 27.13
CA LYS A 23 10.60 -17.84 26.74
C LYS A 23 10.53 -18.43 25.33
N ASN A 24 9.53 -19.27 25.07
CA ASN A 24 9.31 -19.94 23.79
C ASN A 24 10.52 -20.75 23.27
N GLY A 25 11.41 -21.21 24.17
CA GLY A 25 12.63 -21.92 23.79
C GLY A 25 13.60 -21.08 22.92
N GLY A 26 13.51 -19.75 22.99
CA GLY A 26 14.32 -18.84 22.21
C GLY A 26 13.84 -18.63 20.76
N ASN A 27 12.66 -19.12 20.40
CA ASN A 27 12.08 -18.96 19.07
C ASN A 27 11.28 -17.67 18.96
N VAL A 28 11.33 -17.05 17.77
CA VAL A 28 10.46 -15.93 17.38
C VAL A 28 9.71 -16.30 16.11
N ILE A 29 8.44 -16.64 16.27
CA ILE A 29 7.56 -17.07 15.18
C ILE A 29 6.36 -16.13 15.15
N THR A 30 6.14 -15.48 14.04
CA THR A 30 5.04 -14.56 13.81
C THR A 30 4.17 -15.05 12.63
N ARG A 31 3.08 -14.37 12.38
CA ARG A 31 2.26 -14.61 11.18
C ARG A 31 1.62 -13.33 10.69
N PHE A 32 1.38 -13.25 9.39
CA PHE A 32 0.47 -12.30 8.78
C PHE A 32 -0.81 -13.05 8.38
N PRO A 33 -1.99 -12.77 9.04
CA PRO A 33 -3.19 -13.55 8.86
C PRO A 33 -4.30 -12.75 8.13
N PRO A 34 -4.14 -12.43 6.82
CA PRO A 34 -5.17 -11.67 6.12
C PRO A 34 -6.43 -12.51 5.86
N GLU A 35 -7.60 -11.88 6.01
CA GLU A 35 -8.86 -12.39 5.47
C GLU A 35 -8.85 -12.27 3.94
N PRO A 36 -9.07 -13.38 3.15
CA PRO A 36 -8.99 -13.34 1.68
C PRO A 36 -10.28 -12.80 1.05
N ASN A 37 -10.71 -11.61 1.46
CA ASN A 37 -11.98 -10.97 1.12
C ASN A 37 -11.80 -9.55 0.55
N GLY A 38 -10.59 -9.20 0.05
CA GLY A 38 -10.24 -7.92 -0.58
C GLY A 38 -8.75 -7.74 -0.82
N TYR A 39 -8.42 -6.64 -1.47
CA TYR A 39 -7.05 -6.23 -1.76
C TYR A 39 -6.36 -5.65 -0.53
N LEU A 40 -5.06 -5.90 -0.41
CA LEU A 40 -4.23 -5.29 0.63
C LEU A 40 -4.04 -3.78 0.36
N HIS A 41 -3.93 -3.02 1.44
CA HIS A 41 -3.72 -1.57 1.41
C HIS A 41 -2.58 -1.15 2.34
N LEU A 42 -2.23 0.13 2.34
CA LEU A 42 -1.12 0.69 3.11
C LEU A 42 -1.12 0.30 4.60
N GLY A 43 -2.29 0.18 5.23
CA GLY A 43 -2.40 -0.30 6.61
C GLY A 43 -1.86 -1.72 6.79
N HIS A 44 -2.08 -2.61 5.81
CA HIS A 44 -1.52 -3.96 5.83
C HIS A 44 0.00 -3.97 5.61
N VAL A 45 0.56 -3.02 4.83
CA VAL A 45 2.02 -2.90 4.66
C VAL A 45 2.73 -2.77 6.01
N LYS A 46 2.19 -1.92 6.92
CA LYS A 46 2.76 -1.77 8.27
C LYS A 46 2.76 -3.10 9.03
N SER A 47 1.65 -3.85 8.99
CA SER A 47 1.54 -5.15 9.65
C SER A 47 2.47 -6.20 9.04
N ILE A 48 2.57 -6.24 7.70
CA ILE A 48 3.48 -7.15 6.99
C ILE A 48 4.92 -6.85 7.39
N CYS A 49 5.37 -5.60 7.24
CA CYS A 49 6.73 -5.21 7.61
C CYS A 49 7.04 -5.56 9.07
N LEU A 50 6.13 -5.26 9.99
CA LEU A 50 6.35 -5.55 11.40
C LEU A 50 6.51 -7.05 11.67
N ASN A 51 5.60 -7.89 11.17
CA ASN A 51 5.64 -9.33 11.41
C ASN A 51 6.87 -9.99 10.80
N PHE A 52 7.20 -9.68 9.55
CA PHE A 52 8.34 -10.26 8.86
C PHE A 52 9.67 -9.72 9.38
N ASP A 53 9.80 -8.40 9.55
CA ASP A 53 11.06 -7.78 10.00
C ASP A 53 11.41 -8.19 11.44
N MET A 54 10.41 -8.34 12.35
CA MET A 54 10.68 -8.81 13.71
C MET A 54 11.11 -10.29 13.73
N ALA A 55 10.44 -11.14 12.99
CA ALA A 55 10.84 -12.55 12.91
C ALA A 55 12.26 -12.72 12.34
N GLU A 56 12.55 -12.08 11.19
CA GLU A 56 13.86 -12.12 10.55
C GLU A 56 14.97 -11.58 11.46
N ARG A 57 14.73 -10.43 12.09
CA ARG A 57 15.69 -9.77 13.00
C ARG A 57 16.16 -10.66 14.13
N PHE A 58 15.29 -11.49 14.67
CA PHE A 58 15.57 -12.38 15.79
C PHE A 58 15.83 -13.83 15.36
N GLY A 59 16.13 -14.07 14.07
CA GLY A 59 16.48 -15.39 13.54
C GLY A 59 15.33 -16.39 13.47
N GLY A 60 14.09 -15.90 13.53
CA GLY A 60 12.89 -16.69 13.42
C GLY A 60 12.29 -16.67 12.01
N TYR A 61 10.97 -16.84 11.92
CA TYR A 61 10.26 -16.80 10.65
C TYR A 61 8.81 -16.30 10.82
N CYS A 62 8.22 -15.85 9.70
CA CYS A 62 6.83 -15.44 9.63
C CYS A 62 6.05 -16.38 8.70
N ASN A 63 4.84 -16.79 9.12
CA ASN A 63 3.89 -17.52 8.28
C ASN A 63 2.92 -16.55 7.59
N LEU A 64 2.43 -16.95 6.41
CA LEU A 64 1.22 -16.38 5.82
C LEU A 64 0.07 -17.35 6.08
N ARG A 65 -0.95 -16.92 6.84
CA ARG A 65 -2.16 -17.70 7.07
C ARG A 65 -3.38 -16.95 6.56
N PHE A 66 -4.08 -17.53 5.61
CA PHE A 66 -5.39 -17.02 5.26
C PHE A 66 -6.39 -17.31 6.37
N ASP A 67 -7.01 -16.24 6.91
CA ASP A 67 -8.12 -16.37 7.84
C ASP A 67 -9.41 -16.55 7.04
N ASP A 68 -9.60 -17.78 6.56
CA ASP A 68 -10.66 -18.19 5.65
C ASP A 68 -11.80 -18.91 6.40
N THR A 69 -12.29 -18.30 7.49
CA THR A 69 -13.38 -18.87 8.30
C THR A 69 -14.79 -18.57 7.75
N ASN A 70 -14.91 -17.70 6.75
CA ASN A 70 -16.19 -17.26 6.21
C ASN A 70 -16.39 -17.73 4.77
N PRO A 71 -17.18 -18.80 4.54
CA PRO A 71 -17.32 -19.43 3.22
C PRO A 71 -17.94 -18.54 2.14
N GLU A 72 -18.60 -17.43 2.50
CA GLU A 72 -19.36 -16.58 1.56
C GLU A 72 -18.57 -15.41 0.97
N LYS A 73 -17.43 -15.07 1.54
CA LYS A 73 -16.73 -13.81 1.21
C LYS A 73 -15.37 -13.99 0.55
N GLU A 74 -14.92 -15.21 0.42
CA GLU A 74 -13.57 -15.54 0.03
C GLU A 74 -13.51 -15.92 -1.45
N ASN A 75 -12.45 -15.51 -2.14
CA ASN A 75 -12.22 -15.94 -3.50
C ASN A 75 -10.72 -16.06 -3.84
N GLU A 76 -10.44 -16.83 -4.90
CA GLU A 76 -9.09 -17.13 -5.37
C GLU A 76 -8.34 -15.87 -5.85
N GLU A 77 -9.05 -14.90 -6.43
CA GLU A 77 -8.47 -13.65 -6.90
C GLU A 77 -7.81 -12.87 -5.76
N TYR A 78 -8.50 -12.74 -4.62
CA TYR A 78 -7.95 -12.05 -3.46
C TYR A 78 -6.75 -12.79 -2.88
N MET A 79 -6.80 -14.12 -2.76
CA MET A 79 -5.66 -14.91 -2.29
C MET A 79 -4.43 -14.75 -3.20
N ALA A 80 -4.64 -14.81 -4.52
CA ALA A 80 -3.58 -14.60 -5.50
C ALA A 80 -3.00 -13.18 -5.41
N SER A 81 -3.85 -12.17 -5.24
CA SER A 81 -3.42 -10.79 -5.05
C SER A 81 -2.61 -10.59 -3.76
N ILE A 82 -3.06 -11.15 -2.64
CA ILE A 82 -2.37 -11.08 -1.35
C ILE A 82 -0.97 -11.71 -1.46
N LYS A 83 -0.85 -12.92 -2.01
CA LYS A 83 0.44 -13.59 -2.22
C LYS A 83 1.39 -12.73 -3.06
N ARG A 84 0.91 -12.22 -4.19
CA ARG A 84 1.68 -11.35 -5.07
C ARG A 84 2.15 -10.07 -4.37
N ASP A 85 1.28 -9.46 -3.58
CA ASP A 85 1.57 -8.20 -2.90
C ASP A 85 2.59 -8.38 -1.75
N VAL A 86 2.51 -9.49 -1.01
CA VAL A 86 3.50 -9.85 0.02
C VAL A 86 4.87 -10.09 -0.61
N HIS A 87 4.97 -10.90 -1.67
CA HIS A 87 6.23 -11.10 -2.40
C HIS A 87 6.77 -9.80 -3.00
N TRP A 88 5.91 -8.97 -3.56
CA TRP A 88 6.33 -7.69 -4.13
C TRP A 88 6.93 -6.75 -3.06
N LEU A 89 6.47 -6.82 -1.81
CA LEU A 89 7.10 -6.09 -0.71
C LEU A 89 8.50 -6.62 -0.35
N GLY A 90 8.96 -7.71 -0.98
CA GLY A 90 10.28 -8.28 -0.79
C GLY A 90 10.41 -9.13 0.48
N VAL A 91 9.34 -9.77 0.90
CA VAL A 91 9.33 -10.73 2.03
C VAL A 91 8.71 -12.06 1.60
N ASP A 92 9.23 -13.14 2.19
CA ASP A 92 8.78 -14.50 1.93
C ASP A 92 8.34 -15.18 3.22
N TRP A 93 7.19 -15.85 3.17
CA TRP A 93 6.68 -16.63 4.30
C TRP A 93 7.33 -18.02 4.38
N LYS A 94 7.41 -18.54 5.61
CA LYS A 94 7.92 -19.90 5.83
C LYS A 94 6.89 -20.95 5.47
N HIS A 95 5.67 -20.79 5.95
CA HIS A 95 4.54 -21.68 5.69
C HIS A 95 3.35 -20.87 5.19
N LEU A 96 2.64 -21.45 4.20
CA LEU A 96 1.35 -20.94 3.74
C LEU A 96 0.27 -21.84 4.32
N ASN A 97 -0.55 -21.28 5.19
CA ASN A 97 -1.59 -22.01 5.91
C ASN A 97 -2.97 -21.40 5.63
N HIS A 98 -4.00 -22.17 5.88
CA HIS A 98 -5.39 -21.71 5.88
C HIS A 98 -6.02 -22.03 7.24
N ALA A 99 -6.82 -21.15 7.78
CA ALA A 99 -7.55 -21.44 9.03
C ALA A 99 -8.47 -22.66 8.86
N SER A 100 -8.99 -22.84 7.65
CA SER A 100 -9.81 -24.01 7.29
C SER A 100 -9.06 -25.34 7.30
N ASP A 101 -7.73 -25.37 7.20
CA ASP A 101 -6.93 -26.59 7.36
C ASP A 101 -7.07 -27.16 8.78
N TYR A 102 -7.40 -26.33 9.74
CA TYR A 102 -7.53 -26.68 11.16
C TYR A 102 -8.97 -26.97 11.60
N PHE A 103 -9.95 -26.91 10.72
CA PHE A 103 -11.36 -27.16 11.08
C PHE A 103 -11.59 -28.45 11.86
N PRO A 104 -10.95 -29.60 11.51
CA PRO A 104 -11.11 -30.83 12.32
C PRO A 104 -10.60 -30.67 13.76
N GLN A 105 -9.44 -30.02 13.94
CA GLN A 105 -8.86 -29.78 15.26
C GLN A 105 -9.71 -28.79 16.07
N LEU A 106 -10.16 -27.70 15.41
CA LEU A 106 -11.03 -26.70 16.02
C LEU A 106 -12.35 -27.33 16.48
N LEU A 107 -12.94 -28.19 15.67
CA LEU A 107 -14.15 -28.93 16.03
C LEU A 107 -13.90 -29.83 17.26
N ASN A 108 -12.76 -30.54 17.31
CA ASN A 108 -12.39 -31.34 18.48
C ASN A 108 -12.24 -30.52 19.75
N TYR A 109 -11.65 -29.34 19.68
CA TYR A 109 -11.57 -28.40 20.82
C TYR A 109 -12.95 -27.89 21.25
N ALA A 110 -13.90 -27.69 20.31
CA ALA A 110 -15.27 -27.32 20.66
C ALA A 110 -15.97 -28.43 21.45
N TRP A 111 -15.77 -29.71 21.06
CA TRP A 111 -16.26 -30.85 21.85
C TRP A 111 -15.68 -30.88 23.25
N GLN A 112 -14.38 -30.61 23.44
CA GLN A 112 -13.75 -30.53 24.75
C GLN A 112 -14.36 -29.41 25.61
N LEU A 113 -14.69 -28.25 25.04
CA LEU A 113 -15.37 -27.17 25.78
C LEU A 113 -16.76 -27.61 26.25
N ILE A 114 -17.52 -28.32 25.43
CA ILE A 114 -18.83 -28.87 25.81
C ILE A 114 -18.66 -29.88 26.96
N ASP A 115 -17.69 -30.80 26.85
CA ASP A 115 -17.44 -31.84 27.87
C ASP A 115 -16.98 -31.27 29.21
N LYS A 116 -16.27 -30.14 29.18
CA LYS A 116 -15.90 -29.39 30.40
C LYS A 116 -17.05 -28.52 30.95
N GLY A 117 -18.22 -28.48 30.28
CA GLY A 117 -19.33 -27.60 30.64
C GLY A 117 -19.06 -26.11 30.40
N LEU A 118 -18.10 -25.79 29.53
CA LEU A 118 -17.63 -24.44 29.20
C LEU A 118 -18.17 -23.94 27.84
N ALA A 119 -19.05 -24.69 27.20
CA ALA A 119 -19.81 -24.28 26.04
C ALA A 119 -21.21 -24.86 26.04
N TYR A 120 -22.14 -24.16 25.42
CA TYR A 120 -23.54 -24.59 25.30
C TYR A 120 -24.15 -24.18 23.97
N VAL A 121 -25.11 -24.98 23.50
CA VAL A 121 -25.88 -24.64 22.30
C VAL A 121 -27.01 -23.68 22.68
N ASP A 122 -26.99 -22.52 22.06
CA ASP A 122 -28.03 -21.48 22.22
C ASP A 122 -28.99 -21.52 21.03
N SER A 123 -30.28 -21.52 21.32
CA SER A 123 -31.36 -21.57 20.33
C SER A 123 -32.13 -20.23 20.27
N GLN A 124 -31.60 -19.16 20.84
CA GLN A 124 -32.16 -17.82 20.73
C GLN A 124 -31.98 -17.27 19.30
N SER A 125 -32.89 -16.39 18.90
CA SER A 125 -32.70 -15.62 17.68
C SER A 125 -31.49 -14.68 17.77
N ALA A 126 -30.94 -14.27 16.63
CA ALA A 126 -29.85 -13.31 16.60
C ALA A 126 -30.22 -11.98 17.27
N GLU A 127 -31.49 -11.57 17.17
CA GLU A 127 -32.00 -10.35 17.82
C GLU A 127 -32.05 -10.50 19.32
N ASP A 128 -32.57 -11.62 19.85
CA ASP A 128 -32.59 -11.88 21.30
C ASP A 128 -31.18 -11.91 21.88
N ILE A 129 -30.24 -12.54 21.19
CA ILE A 129 -28.83 -12.58 21.60
C ILE A 129 -28.24 -11.16 21.65
N ARG A 130 -28.53 -10.34 20.63
CA ARG A 130 -28.07 -8.95 20.57
C ARG A 130 -28.60 -8.14 21.74
N VAL A 131 -29.90 -8.24 22.04
CA VAL A 131 -30.55 -7.56 23.15
C VAL A 131 -30.03 -8.07 24.49
N ASN A 132 -29.95 -9.38 24.67
CA ASN A 132 -29.54 -10.00 25.92
C ASN A 132 -28.05 -9.83 26.23
N ARG A 133 -27.21 -9.52 25.23
CA ARG A 133 -25.80 -9.21 25.46
C ARG A 133 -25.59 -7.92 26.26
N GLY A 134 -26.60 -7.02 26.29
CA GLY A 134 -26.50 -5.75 26.98
C GLY A 134 -25.65 -4.72 26.25
N THR A 135 -25.24 -3.68 26.98
CA THR A 135 -24.44 -2.56 26.46
C THR A 135 -23.11 -2.44 27.23
N LEU A 136 -22.29 -1.46 26.90
CA LEU A 136 -21.06 -1.17 27.64
C LEU A 136 -21.33 -0.76 29.11
N THR A 137 -22.50 -0.21 29.38
CA THR A 137 -22.91 0.27 30.73
C THR A 137 -23.90 -0.65 31.43
N GLU A 138 -24.53 -1.58 30.71
CA GLU A 138 -25.52 -2.51 31.25
C GLU A 138 -25.03 -3.95 31.07
N PRO A 139 -25.08 -4.81 32.12
CA PRO A 139 -24.69 -6.20 32.00
C PRO A 139 -25.62 -6.97 31.07
N GLY A 140 -25.11 -8.07 30.53
CA GLY A 140 -25.92 -9.00 29.76
C GLY A 140 -26.82 -9.86 30.64
N LYS A 141 -27.76 -10.57 30.01
CA LYS A 141 -28.66 -11.54 30.63
C LYS A 141 -28.33 -12.95 30.16
N ASN A 142 -28.35 -13.90 31.06
CA ASN A 142 -28.15 -15.29 30.72
C ASN A 142 -29.20 -15.78 29.72
N SER A 143 -28.76 -16.57 28.74
CA SER A 143 -29.66 -17.29 27.86
C SER A 143 -30.48 -18.32 28.66
N PRO A 144 -31.78 -18.54 28.35
CA PRO A 144 -32.56 -19.62 28.94
C PRO A 144 -31.97 -21.01 28.64
N TYR A 145 -31.08 -21.13 27.67
CA TYR A 145 -30.43 -22.36 27.24
C TYR A 145 -29.05 -22.58 27.88
N ARG A 146 -28.55 -21.60 28.64
CA ARG A 146 -27.20 -21.61 29.24
C ARG A 146 -26.96 -22.79 30.17
N GLU A 147 -28.00 -23.28 30.83
CA GLU A 147 -27.91 -24.37 31.81
C GLU A 147 -28.33 -25.74 31.24
N ARG A 148 -28.35 -25.91 29.92
CA ARG A 148 -28.51 -27.22 29.31
C ARG A 148 -27.42 -28.18 29.77
N SER A 149 -27.78 -29.43 30.01
CA SER A 149 -26.82 -30.48 30.39
C SER A 149 -25.78 -30.72 29.29
N ILE A 150 -24.63 -31.26 29.68
CA ILE A 150 -23.57 -31.64 28.72
C ILE A 150 -24.13 -32.62 27.67
N ALA A 151 -24.97 -33.57 28.08
CA ALA A 151 -25.57 -34.56 27.16
C ALA A 151 -26.47 -33.91 26.11
N GLU A 152 -27.32 -32.95 26.48
CA GLU A 152 -28.18 -32.19 25.58
C GLU A 152 -27.34 -31.33 24.62
N ASN A 153 -26.32 -30.62 25.13
CA ASN A 153 -25.42 -29.82 24.31
C ASN A 153 -24.67 -30.69 23.29
N ARG A 154 -24.17 -31.86 23.68
CA ARG A 154 -23.54 -32.81 22.76
C ARG A 154 -24.48 -33.26 21.65
N ALA A 155 -25.72 -33.67 22.03
CA ALA A 155 -26.71 -34.13 21.04
C ALA A 155 -27.04 -33.02 20.02
N LEU A 156 -27.37 -31.82 20.51
CA LEU A 156 -27.70 -30.67 19.64
C LEU A 156 -26.51 -30.23 18.78
N PHE A 157 -25.33 -30.18 19.33
CA PHE A 157 -24.15 -29.78 18.55
C PHE A 157 -23.81 -30.83 17.48
N GLN A 158 -24.00 -32.12 17.75
CA GLN A 158 -23.88 -33.16 16.74
C GLN A 158 -24.91 -32.98 15.61
N GLU A 159 -26.15 -32.64 15.94
CA GLU A 159 -27.17 -32.35 14.94
C GLU A 159 -26.84 -31.11 14.08
N MET A 160 -26.22 -30.08 14.69
CA MET A 160 -25.69 -28.92 13.94
C MET A 160 -24.58 -29.35 12.98
N VAL A 161 -23.63 -30.17 13.42
CA VAL A 161 -22.53 -30.70 12.60
C VAL A 161 -23.07 -31.55 11.44
N ASP A 162 -24.09 -32.37 11.72
CA ASP A 162 -24.77 -33.22 10.72
C ASP A 162 -25.62 -32.40 9.72
N GLY A 163 -25.78 -31.09 9.92
CA GLY A 163 -26.58 -30.19 9.05
C GLY A 163 -28.08 -30.39 9.17
N LYS A 164 -28.56 -30.90 10.30
CA LYS A 164 -29.99 -31.16 10.53
C LYS A 164 -30.81 -29.90 10.85
N HIS A 165 -30.14 -28.80 11.11
CA HIS A 165 -30.77 -27.53 11.50
C HIS A 165 -30.50 -26.43 10.48
N PRO A 166 -31.47 -25.53 10.21
CA PRO A 166 -31.29 -24.42 9.27
C PRO A 166 -30.34 -23.35 9.84
N ASP A 167 -29.79 -22.52 8.94
CA ASP A 167 -28.96 -21.37 9.27
C ASP A 167 -29.66 -20.46 10.29
N GLY A 168 -28.90 -20.03 11.31
CA GLY A 168 -29.37 -19.12 12.33
C GLY A 168 -30.28 -19.71 13.40
N SER A 169 -30.63 -21.01 13.35
CA SER A 169 -31.48 -21.68 14.36
C SER A 169 -30.76 -21.99 15.65
N HIS A 170 -29.48 -22.34 15.57
CA HIS A 170 -28.62 -22.67 16.70
C HIS A 170 -27.20 -22.14 16.48
N ILE A 171 -26.56 -21.79 17.59
CA ILE A 171 -25.13 -21.45 17.66
C ILE A 171 -24.50 -22.12 18.86
N LEU A 172 -23.19 -22.36 18.83
CA LEU A 172 -22.43 -22.76 20.00
C LEU A 172 -21.81 -21.52 20.64
N ARG A 173 -22.02 -21.33 21.95
CA ARG A 173 -21.48 -20.20 22.72
C ARG A 173 -20.52 -20.71 23.80
N ALA A 174 -19.43 -19.99 24.01
CA ALA A 174 -18.61 -20.18 25.20
C ALA A 174 -19.41 -19.75 26.45
N LYS A 175 -19.28 -20.51 27.56
CA LYS A 175 -19.92 -20.21 28.84
C LYS A 175 -18.93 -19.51 29.76
N ILE A 176 -18.93 -18.18 29.76
CA ILE A 176 -17.97 -17.34 30.50
C ILE A 176 -18.71 -16.51 31.56
N ASP A 177 -19.07 -15.26 31.24
CA ASP A 177 -19.71 -14.35 32.18
C ASP A 177 -20.54 -13.29 31.46
N MET A 178 -21.87 -13.40 31.50
CA MET A 178 -22.78 -12.44 30.89
C MET A 178 -22.79 -11.06 31.57
N ALA A 179 -22.22 -10.96 32.80
CA ALA A 179 -22.09 -9.68 33.50
C ALA A 179 -20.71 -9.02 33.30
N SER A 180 -19.82 -9.63 32.54
CA SER A 180 -18.50 -9.09 32.30
C SER A 180 -18.54 -7.64 31.76
N PRO A 181 -17.69 -6.72 32.25
CA PRO A 181 -17.55 -5.39 31.66
C PRO A 181 -17.00 -5.45 30.23
N ASN A 182 -16.23 -6.48 29.90
CA ASN A 182 -15.79 -6.75 28.53
C ASN A 182 -16.86 -7.53 27.78
N ILE A 183 -17.45 -6.89 26.78
CA ILE A 183 -18.54 -7.46 25.97
C ILE A 183 -18.11 -8.75 25.24
N ASN A 184 -16.81 -8.89 24.91
CA ASN A 184 -16.27 -10.07 24.22
C ASN A 184 -16.24 -11.31 25.12
N LEU A 185 -16.37 -11.15 26.45
CA LEU A 185 -16.46 -12.25 27.42
C LEU A 185 -17.91 -12.61 27.79
N ARG A 186 -18.91 -11.93 27.21
CA ARG A 186 -20.32 -12.20 27.48
C ARG A 186 -20.83 -13.35 26.62
N ASP A 187 -20.43 -14.56 26.98
CA ASP A 187 -20.77 -15.82 26.30
C ASP A 187 -20.67 -15.69 24.75
N PRO A 188 -19.48 -15.46 24.20
CA PRO A 188 -19.31 -15.23 22.78
C PRO A 188 -19.68 -16.45 21.95
N VAL A 189 -20.13 -16.21 20.73
CA VAL A 189 -20.40 -17.26 19.74
C VAL A 189 -19.06 -17.81 19.25
N ILE A 190 -18.91 -19.15 19.29
CA ILE A 190 -17.72 -19.84 18.81
C ILE A 190 -17.96 -20.68 17.54
N TYR A 191 -19.21 -21.16 17.32
CA TYR A 191 -19.63 -21.82 16.08
C TYR A 191 -21.03 -21.36 15.65
N ARG A 192 -21.22 -21.30 14.34
CA ARG A 192 -22.52 -21.01 13.68
C ARG A 192 -22.81 -22.04 12.60
N ILE A 193 -24.11 -22.26 12.31
CA ILE A 193 -24.57 -23.06 11.16
C ILE A 193 -24.50 -22.22 9.89
N ARG A 194 -23.93 -22.78 8.82
CA ARG A 194 -23.94 -22.21 7.47
C ARG A 194 -23.98 -23.32 6.43
N HIS A 195 -25.02 -23.36 5.61
CA HIS A 195 -25.15 -24.26 4.48
C HIS A 195 -24.54 -23.63 3.22
N ALA A 196 -23.24 -23.43 3.23
CA ALA A 196 -22.48 -22.87 2.11
C ALA A 196 -21.24 -23.73 1.86
N ALA A 197 -20.86 -23.89 0.60
CA ALA A 197 -19.60 -24.52 0.24
C ALA A 197 -18.43 -23.59 0.60
N HIS A 198 -17.41 -24.14 1.23
CA HIS A 198 -16.20 -23.40 1.54
C HIS A 198 -15.21 -23.52 0.38
N PHE A 199 -14.62 -22.41 -0.03
CA PHE A 199 -13.73 -22.36 -1.19
C PHE A 199 -12.57 -23.38 -1.07
N HIS A 200 -11.92 -23.47 0.11
CA HIS A 200 -10.78 -24.35 0.35
C HIS A 200 -11.19 -25.71 0.97
N ALA A 201 -12.09 -25.72 1.95
CA ALA A 201 -12.48 -26.92 2.68
C ALA A 201 -13.62 -27.73 2.01
N GLY A 202 -14.20 -27.26 0.91
CA GLY A 202 -15.26 -27.93 0.17
C GLY A 202 -16.66 -27.79 0.80
N ASP A 203 -17.57 -28.72 0.52
CA ASP A 203 -19.00 -28.66 0.85
C ASP A 203 -19.42 -29.52 2.05
N SER A 204 -18.49 -30.24 2.67
CA SER A 204 -18.75 -31.18 3.77
C SER A 204 -19.09 -30.50 5.10
N TRP A 205 -18.65 -29.27 5.30
CA TRP A 205 -18.86 -28.50 6.53
C TRP A 205 -20.23 -27.83 6.55
N LYS A 206 -20.91 -27.92 7.69
CA LYS A 206 -22.23 -27.30 7.95
C LYS A 206 -22.18 -26.34 9.14
N VAL A 207 -21.13 -26.41 9.95
CA VAL A 207 -20.82 -25.51 11.04
C VAL A 207 -19.46 -24.85 10.81
N TYR A 208 -19.37 -23.57 11.08
CA TYR A 208 -18.15 -22.78 10.87
C TYR A 208 -17.74 -22.09 12.16
N PRO A 209 -16.45 -22.15 12.53
CA PRO A 209 -15.96 -21.46 13.72
C PRO A 209 -15.97 -19.93 13.51
N MET A 210 -16.09 -19.20 14.61
CA MET A 210 -15.98 -17.75 14.61
C MET A 210 -14.53 -17.31 14.78
N TYR A 211 -14.22 -16.10 14.30
CA TYR A 211 -12.87 -15.53 14.27
C TYR A 211 -12.13 -15.64 15.60
N ASP A 212 -12.71 -15.12 16.70
CA ASP A 212 -12.01 -15.07 17.98
C ASP A 212 -11.62 -16.45 18.54
N TYR A 213 -12.44 -17.46 18.25
CA TYR A 213 -12.15 -18.84 18.61
C TYR A 213 -11.07 -19.46 17.71
N THR A 214 -11.14 -19.18 16.42
CA THR A 214 -10.20 -19.74 15.42
C THR A 214 -8.81 -19.14 15.56
N HIS A 215 -8.73 -17.84 15.79
CA HIS A 215 -7.48 -17.08 15.78
C HIS A 215 -6.47 -17.60 16.81
N CYS A 216 -6.88 -17.70 18.08
CA CYS A 216 -5.99 -18.17 19.14
C CYS A 216 -5.55 -19.63 18.95
N LEU A 217 -6.46 -20.51 18.51
CA LEU A 217 -6.16 -21.92 18.29
C LEU A 217 -5.30 -22.14 17.04
N SER A 218 -5.51 -21.40 15.97
CA SER A 218 -4.64 -21.44 14.79
C SER A 218 -3.24 -20.96 15.13
N ASP A 219 -3.09 -19.86 15.89
CA ASP A 219 -1.79 -19.39 16.37
C ASP A 219 -1.07 -20.48 17.21
N MET A 220 -1.80 -21.14 18.10
CA MET A 220 -1.28 -22.23 18.91
C MET A 220 -0.86 -23.44 18.05
N LEU A 221 -1.69 -23.87 17.09
CA LEU A 221 -1.39 -25.00 16.21
C LEU A 221 -0.17 -24.75 15.32
N GLU A 222 0.08 -23.49 14.97
CA GLU A 222 1.26 -23.07 14.20
C GLU A 222 2.49 -22.77 15.08
N ASN A 223 2.40 -22.92 16.40
CA ASN A 223 3.45 -22.56 17.37
C ASN A 223 3.89 -21.09 17.25
N ILE A 224 2.95 -20.19 16.93
CA ILE A 224 3.22 -18.75 16.93
C ILE A 224 3.65 -18.33 18.35
N THR A 225 4.70 -17.55 18.45
CA THR A 225 5.19 -17.05 19.74
C THR A 225 4.65 -15.66 20.06
N HIS A 226 4.67 -14.78 19.07
CA HIS A 226 4.24 -13.39 19.18
C HIS A 226 3.15 -13.12 18.14
N SER A 227 1.92 -13.03 18.62
CA SER A 227 0.72 -12.80 17.83
C SER A 227 0.48 -11.30 17.70
N LEU A 228 1.08 -10.67 16.68
CA LEU A 228 1.02 -9.22 16.49
C LEU A 228 -0.27 -8.83 15.74
N CYS A 229 -1.04 -7.91 16.30
CA CYS A 229 -2.29 -7.42 15.71
C CYS A 229 -2.51 -5.93 16.00
N THR A 230 -3.56 -5.34 15.40
CA THR A 230 -3.88 -3.93 15.61
C THR A 230 -4.67 -3.71 16.91
N LEU A 231 -4.66 -2.46 17.43
CA LEU A 231 -5.32 -2.09 18.70
C LEU A 231 -6.82 -2.42 18.75
N GLU A 232 -7.49 -2.58 17.63
CA GLU A 232 -8.90 -3.01 17.62
C GLU A 232 -9.16 -4.38 18.27
N PHE A 233 -8.12 -5.20 18.43
CA PHE A 233 -8.17 -6.51 19.06
C PHE A 233 -7.76 -6.51 20.55
N GLU A 234 -7.46 -5.34 21.15
CA GLU A 234 -7.03 -5.28 22.56
C GLU A 234 -8.10 -5.83 23.50
N ASP A 235 -9.37 -5.46 23.28
CA ASP A 235 -10.50 -5.97 24.07
C ASP A 235 -10.83 -7.45 23.78
N HIS A 236 -10.32 -8.02 22.69
CA HIS A 236 -10.46 -9.44 22.34
C HIS A 236 -9.41 -10.33 23.03
N ARG A 237 -8.27 -9.79 23.45
CA ARG A 237 -7.17 -10.56 24.08
C ARG A 237 -7.62 -11.36 25.31
N PRO A 238 -8.49 -10.88 26.23
CA PRO A 238 -8.96 -11.71 27.33
C PRO A 238 -9.70 -12.98 26.88
N LEU A 239 -10.42 -12.93 25.75
CA LEU A 239 -11.06 -14.11 25.16
C LEU A 239 -10.03 -15.06 24.53
N TYR A 240 -9.04 -14.51 23.83
CA TYR A 240 -7.90 -15.24 23.28
C TYR A 240 -7.20 -16.08 24.37
N ASP A 241 -6.86 -15.43 25.47
CA ASP A 241 -6.20 -16.09 26.61
C ASP A 241 -7.12 -17.10 27.31
N TRP A 242 -8.43 -16.78 27.46
CA TRP A 242 -9.39 -17.68 28.08
C TRP A 242 -9.50 -19.02 27.33
N VAL A 243 -9.62 -18.98 26.00
CA VAL A 243 -9.72 -20.21 25.17
C VAL A 243 -8.50 -21.10 25.35
N LEU A 244 -7.29 -20.52 25.27
CA LEU A 244 -6.03 -21.27 25.42
C LEU A 244 -5.87 -21.87 26.84
N ASN A 245 -6.24 -21.11 27.87
CA ASN A 245 -6.13 -21.54 29.26
C ASN A 245 -7.09 -22.69 29.57
N VAL A 246 -8.36 -22.60 29.19
CA VAL A 246 -9.35 -23.63 29.53
C VAL A 246 -9.17 -24.93 28.75
N LEU A 247 -8.53 -24.87 27.58
CA LEU A 247 -8.19 -26.04 26.77
C LEU A 247 -6.83 -26.65 27.15
N GLU A 248 -6.07 -26.02 28.04
CA GLU A 248 -4.76 -26.50 28.48
C GLU A 248 -3.83 -26.81 27.28
N THR A 249 -3.74 -25.84 26.36
CA THR A 249 -3.02 -26.01 25.10
C THR A 249 -1.50 -26.15 25.30
N PRO A 250 -0.79 -26.85 24.39
CA PRO A 250 0.65 -27.15 24.55
C PRO A 250 1.55 -25.91 24.48
N CYS A 251 1.08 -24.83 23.91
CA CYS A 251 1.77 -23.53 23.91
C CYS A 251 0.75 -22.40 24.03
N HIS A 252 1.20 -21.23 24.45
CA HIS A 252 0.36 -20.05 24.66
C HIS A 252 0.97 -18.87 23.93
N PRO A 253 0.61 -18.65 22.64
CA PRO A 253 1.02 -17.48 21.90
C PRO A 253 0.64 -16.19 22.63
N GLN A 254 1.48 -15.18 22.58
CA GLN A 254 1.24 -13.89 23.22
C GLN A 254 0.66 -12.90 22.23
N GLN A 255 -0.59 -12.49 22.41
CA GLN A 255 -1.17 -11.41 21.61
C GLN A 255 -0.62 -10.05 22.04
N ILE A 256 -0.15 -9.26 21.09
CA ILE A 256 0.44 -7.94 21.31
C ILE A 256 -0.12 -6.98 20.28
N GLU A 257 -0.76 -5.91 20.74
CA GLU A 257 -1.43 -4.95 19.89
C GLU A 257 -0.59 -3.70 19.64
N PHE A 258 -0.70 -3.15 18.42
CA PHE A 258 -0.06 -1.92 17.99
C PHE A 258 -1.04 -1.00 17.26
N ALA A 259 -0.72 0.31 17.25
CA ALA A 259 -1.54 1.33 16.62
C ALA A 259 -1.68 1.12 15.11
N ARG A 260 -2.90 1.29 14.60
CA ARG A 260 -3.18 1.29 13.15
C ARG A 260 -2.43 2.41 12.45
N LEU A 261 -2.23 2.24 11.15
CA LEU A 261 -1.76 3.31 10.28
C LEU A 261 -2.96 4.13 9.81
N SER A 262 -2.96 5.42 10.10
CA SER A 262 -3.84 6.41 9.50
C SER A 262 -3.01 7.43 8.74
N LEU A 263 -3.44 7.80 7.54
CA LEU A 263 -2.75 8.74 6.66
C LEU A 263 -3.76 9.79 6.21
N GLU A 264 -3.35 11.06 6.24
CA GLU A 264 -4.18 12.16 5.74
C GLU A 264 -4.57 11.97 4.28
N TYR A 265 -5.70 12.56 3.87
CA TYR A 265 -6.25 12.50 2.51
C TYR A 265 -6.47 11.07 2.00
N THR A 266 -6.65 10.10 2.92
CA THR A 266 -6.71 8.68 2.57
C THR A 266 -7.79 7.97 3.37
N VAL A 267 -8.49 7.05 2.73
CA VAL A 267 -9.44 6.14 3.36
C VAL A 267 -8.89 4.73 3.29
N LEU A 268 -8.74 4.07 4.45
CA LEU A 268 -8.22 2.70 4.55
C LEU A 268 -9.31 1.68 4.93
N SER A 269 -10.55 2.12 5.15
CA SER A 269 -11.67 1.23 5.43
C SER A 269 -12.03 0.40 4.20
N LYS A 270 -11.97 -0.93 4.31
CA LYS A 270 -12.29 -1.87 3.24
C LYS A 270 -13.67 -1.60 2.62
N ARG A 271 -14.71 -1.39 3.45
CA ARG A 271 -16.07 -1.09 2.97
C ARG A 271 -16.09 0.15 2.07
N ARG A 272 -15.31 1.18 2.42
CA ARG A 272 -15.23 2.42 1.64
C ARG A 272 -14.42 2.25 0.36
N LEU A 273 -13.37 1.45 0.40
CA LEU A 273 -12.61 1.12 -0.80
C LEU A 273 -13.45 0.32 -1.80
N ILE A 274 -14.24 -0.65 -1.34
CA ILE A 274 -15.21 -1.37 -2.17
C ILE A 274 -16.20 -0.38 -2.80
N GLN A 275 -16.73 0.57 -2.02
CA GLN A 275 -17.68 1.58 -2.51
C GLN A 275 -17.07 2.43 -3.63
N LEU A 276 -15.83 2.91 -3.48
CA LEU A 276 -15.13 3.69 -4.52
C LEU A 276 -15.01 2.92 -5.84
N VAL A 277 -14.73 1.62 -5.78
CA VAL A 277 -14.58 0.77 -6.97
C VAL A 277 -15.94 0.43 -7.58
N THR A 278 -16.92 0.00 -6.78
CA THR A 278 -18.22 -0.44 -7.27
C THR A 278 -19.05 0.70 -7.84
N GLU A 279 -18.96 1.90 -7.25
CA GLU A 279 -19.62 3.11 -7.72
C GLU A 279 -18.80 3.86 -8.80
N LYS A 280 -17.65 3.31 -9.22
CA LYS A 280 -16.81 3.84 -10.31
C LYS A 280 -16.24 5.24 -10.07
N HIS A 281 -15.96 5.59 -8.82
CA HIS A 281 -15.21 6.80 -8.49
C HIS A 281 -13.71 6.68 -8.84
N VAL A 282 -13.24 5.45 -8.97
CA VAL A 282 -11.90 5.07 -9.42
C VAL A 282 -11.99 3.98 -10.48
N ASN A 283 -10.91 3.75 -11.25
CA ASN A 283 -10.88 2.81 -12.38
C ASN A 283 -10.70 1.33 -11.98
N GLY A 284 -10.61 1.04 -10.69
CA GLY A 284 -10.43 -0.32 -10.18
C GLY A 284 -9.54 -0.36 -8.94
N TRP A 285 -9.22 -1.56 -8.50
CA TRP A 285 -8.40 -1.78 -7.31
C TRP A 285 -6.93 -1.36 -7.48
N ASP A 286 -6.45 -1.29 -8.72
CA ASP A 286 -5.11 -0.86 -9.10
C ASP A 286 -5.06 0.62 -9.56
N ASP A 287 -6.14 1.37 -9.39
CA ASP A 287 -6.12 2.81 -9.70
C ASP A 287 -5.01 3.50 -8.87
N PRO A 288 -4.09 4.26 -9.51
CA PRO A 288 -2.98 4.93 -8.84
C PRO A 288 -3.36 5.91 -7.73
N ARG A 289 -4.64 6.28 -7.61
CA ARG A 289 -5.16 7.12 -6.50
C ARG A 289 -5.60 6.31 -5.29
N MET A 290 -5.70 4.98 -5.44
CA MET A 290 -6.10 4.08 -4.37
C MET A 290 -4.91 3.77 -3.44
N PRO A 291 -5.15 3.68 -2.12
CA PRO A 291 -4.12 3.29 -1.15
C PRO A 291 -3.89 1.77 -1.09
N THR A 292 -4.40 1.02 -2.05
CA THR A 292 -4.11 -0.41 -2.22
C THR A 292 -2.66 -0.62 -2.63
N ILE A 293 -2.07 -1.75 -2.28
CA ILE A 293 -0.71 -2.08 -2.74
C ILE A 293 -0.66 -2.12 -4.27
N ALA A 294 -1.69 -2.66 -4.91
CA ALA A 294 -1.81 -2.67 -6.36
C ALA A 294 -1.82 -1.26 -6.97
N GLY A 295 -2.60 -0.34 -6.40
CA GLY A 295 -2.68 1.06 -6.84
C GLY A 295 -1.36 1.80 -6.61
N MET A 296 -0.76 1.65 -5.43
CA MET A 296 0.54 2.26 -5.11
C MET A 296 1.65 1.75 -6.03
N ARG A 297 1.69 0.45 -6.30
CA ARG A 297 2.63 -0.17 -7.26
C ARG A 297 2.44 0.40 -8.67
N ARG A 298 1.21 0.49 -9.17
CA ARG A 298 0.91 1.08 -10.48
C ARG A 298 1.25 2.57 -10.56
N ARG A 299 1.09 3.31 -9.45
CA ARG A 299 1.55 4.70 -9.33
C ARG A 299 3.06 4.82 -9.39
N GLY A 300 3.80 3.74 -9.17
CA GLY A 300 5.26 3.72 -9.19
C GLY A 300 5.90 3.95 -7.82
N ILE A 301 5.16 3.73 -6.71
CA ILE A 301 5.76 3.76 -5.38
C ILE A 301 6.52 2.45 -5.18
N PRO A 302 7.86 2.48 -4.97
CA PRO A 302 8.64 1.26 -4.80
C PRO A 302 8.35 0.57 -3.48
N ALA A 303 8.41 -0.77 -3.47
CA ALA A 303 8.28 -1.57 -2.24
C ALA A 303 9.28 -1.13 -1.15
N GLY A 304 10.54 -0.83 -1.54
CA GLY A 304 11.57 -0.33 -0.63
C GLY A 304 11.19 0.99 0.04
N ALA A 305 10.54 1.90 -0.69
CA ALA A 305 10.06 3.17 -0.13
C ALA A 305 8.93 2.95 0.91
N LEU A 306 8.03 2.01 0.66
CA LEU A 306 6.97 1.65 1.61
C LEU A 306 7.54 1.02 2.89
N ARG A 307 8.51 0.13 2.76
CA ARG A 307 9.22 -0.47 3.92
C ARG A 307 9.97 0.61 4.71
N GLU A 308 10.67 1.50 4.02
CA GLU A 308 11.38 2.63 4.63
C GLU A 308 10.41 3.56 5.41
N PHE A 309 9.25 3.86 4.82
CA PHE A 309 8.21 4.63 5.47
C PHE A 309 7.71 3.94 6.76
N CYS A 310 7.38 2.64 6.69
CA CYS A 310 6.94 1.89 7.86
C CYS A 310 8.01 1.86 8.96
N ARG A 311 9.29 1.75 8.59
CA ARG A 311 10.41 1.79 9.54
C ARG A 311 10.55 3.18 10.20
N LYS A 312 10.38 4.25 9.42
CA LYS A 312 10.50 5.63 9.92
C LYS A 312 9.39 6.04 10.88
N ILE A 313 8.15 5.61 10.66
CA ILE A 313 7.03 5.92 11.54
C ILE A 313 7.08 5.16 12.87
N GLY A 314 7.80 4.03 12.91
CA GLY A 314 7.94 3.21 14.12
C GLY A 314 6.65 2.52 14.54
N ILE A 315 6.70 1.91 15.74
CA ILE A 315 5.60 1.14 16.32
C ILE A 315 5.25 1.69 17.69
N SER A 316 4.01 2.12 17.86
CA SER A 316 3.47 2.65 19.11
C SER A 316 2.13 2.00 19.45
N LYS A 317 1.65 2.23 20.68
CA LYS A 317 0.28 1.90 21.13
C LYS A 317 -0.69 3.06 21.03
N ALA A 318 -0.24 4.25 20.62
CA ALA A 318 -1.10 5.41 20.47
C ALA A 318 -1.49 5.57 19.00
N ASP A 319 -2.78 5.59 18.72
CA ASP A 319 -3.30 5.93 17.39
C ASP A 319 -2.93 7.38 17.04
N GLY A 320 -2.60 7.61 15.79
CA GLY A 320 -2.28 8.92 15.26
C GLY A 320 -2.39 8.95 13.74
N THR A 321 -2.70 10.12 13.20
CA THR A 321 -2.74 10.34 11.76
C THR A 321 -1.40 10.91 11.30
N ILE A 322 -0.83 10.34 10.26
CA ILE A 322 0.44 10.77 9.66
C ILE A 322 0.14 11.76 8.56
N ALA A 323 0.89 12.87 8.54
CA ALA A 323 0.80 13.85 7.46
C ALA A 323 1.20 13.23 6.12
N ILE A 324 0.43 13.51 5.09
CA ILE A 324 0.68 12.96 3.74
C ILE A 324 2.03 13.43 3.19
N GLU A 325 2.47 14.65 3.53
CA GLU A 325 3.76 15.21 3.13
C GLU A 325 4.93 14.36 3.64
N TYR A 326 4.80 13.75 4.83
CA TYR A 326 5.83 12.86 5.36
C TYR A 326 5.93 11.56 4.56
N PHE A 327 4.79 11.02 4.13
CA PHE A 327 4.74 9.87 3.22
C PHE A 327 5.37 10.20 1.86
N GLU A 328 4.92 11.30 1.24
CA GLU A 328 5.41 11.76 -0.07
C GLU A 328 6.91 12.10 -0.03
N SER A 329 7.40 12.74 1.05
CA SER A 329 8.83 13.05 1.20
C SER A 329 9.68 11.78 1.32
N THR A 330 9.20 10.77 2.04
CA THR A 330 9.92 9.48 2.16
C THR A 330 10.04 8.79 0.79
N ILE A 331 8.98 8.80 -0.02
CA ILE A 331 9.01 8.26 -1.39
C ILE A 331 9.98 9.05 -2.26
N ARG A 332 9.94 10.37 -2.16
CA ARG A 332 10.82 11.28 -2.92
C ARG A 332 12.29 11.06 -2.59
N ASP A 333 12.62 10.95 -1.31
CA ASP A 333 13.99 10.69 -0.86
C ASP A 333 14.50 9.35 -1.40
N TYR A 334 13.70 8.30 -1.25
CA TYR A 334 14.04 6.98 -1.78
C TYR A 334 14.27 7.01 -3.30
N LEU A 335 13.36 7.63 -4.04
CA LEU A 335 13.47 7.73 -5.50
C LEU A 335 14.63 8.64 -5.94
N ASN A 336 15.00 9.65 -5.15
CA ASN A 336 16.16 10.47 -5.46
C ASN A 336 17.48 9.68 -5.44
N GLU A 337 17.56 8.68 -4.59
CA GLU A 337 18.74 7.79 -4.48
C GLU A 337 18.73 6.67 -5.53
N HIS A 338 17.55 6.23 -5.98
CA HIS A 338 17.44 4.99 -6.76
C HIS A 338 16.99 5.18 -8.21
N ALA A 339 16.23 6.23 -8.52
CA ALA A 339 15.64 6.38 -9.84
C ALA A 339 16.61 6.95 -10.87
N ALA A 340 16.72 6.31 -12.02
CA ALA A 340 17.47 6.84 -13.15
C ALA A 340 16.81 8.13 -13.68
N ARG A 341 17.66 9.01 -14.27
CA ARG A 341 17.20 10.30 -14.84
C ARG A 341 16.86 10.14 -16.32
N ARG A 342 15.79 10.80 -16.75
CA ARG A 342 15.37 10.89 -18.15
C ARG A 342 14.92 12.31 -18.47
N MET A 343 15.03 12.68 -19.74
CA MET A 343 14.48 13.94 -20.23
C MET A 343 13.15 13.71 -20.94
N THR A 344 12.13 14.39 -20.47
CA THR A 344 10.77 14.38 -21.03
C THR A 344 10.24 15.81 -21.03
N VAL A 345 9.64 16.24 -22.11
CA VAL A 345 9.02 17.56 -22.28
C VAL A 345 7.52 17.38 -22.29
N VAL A 346 6.85 17.88 -21.27
CA VAL A 346 5.41 17.68 -21.07
C VAL A 346 4.57 18.61 -21.92
N ARG A 347 5.00 19.88 -22.05
CA ARG A 347 4.37 20.88 -22.93
C ARG A 347 5.39 21.36 -23.96
N PRO A 348 5.55 20.62 -25.08
CA PRO A 348 6.63 20.87 -26.03
C PRO A 348 6.48 22.19 -26.75
N LEU A 349 7.58 22.94 -26.77
CA LEU A 349 7.81 24.10 -27.61
C LEU A 349 9.00 23.82 -28.52
N LYS A 350 8.81 24.01 -29.81
CA LYS A 350 9.85 23.79 -30.83
C LYS A 350 10.96 24.84 -30.70
N VAL A 351 12.21 24.37 -30.78
CA VAL A 351 13.41 25.20 -30.86
C VAL A 351 14.20 24.77 -32.11
N THR A 352 14.49 25.69 -33.00
CA THR A 352 15.38 25.48 -34.16
C THR A 352 16.71 26.17 -33.88
N ILE A 353 17.81 25.41 -33.95
CA ILE A 353 19.18 25.93 -33.80
C ILE A 353 19.70 26.28 -35.18
N THR A 354 19.53 27.57 -35.55
CA THR A 354 19.79 28.08 -36.90
C THR A 354 21.27 28.09 -37.29
N SER A 355 22.18 27.98 -36.34
CA SER A 355 23.62 27.87 -36.54
C SER A 355 24.10 26.45 -36.85
N LEU A 356 23.19 25.45 -36.90
CA LEU A 356 23.45 24.08 -37.30
C LEU A 356 22.78 23.73 -38.65
N PRO A 357 23.39 22.83 -39.47
CA PRO A 357 22.72 22.31 -40.66
C PRO A 357 21.40 21.60 -40.34
N ASP A 358 20.47 21.56 -41.34
CA ASP A 358 19.15 20.94 -41.15
C ASP A 358 19.22 19.43 -40.90
N ASP A 359 20.25 18.75 -41.37
CA ASP A 359 20.51 17.32 -41.20
C ASP A 359 21.45 16.99 -40.03
N HIS A 360 21.82 18.03 -39.24
CA HIS A 360 22.74 17.84 -38.11
C HIS A 360 22.24 16.83 -37.11
N GLU A 361 23.12 15.89 -36.74
CA GLU A 361 22.85 14.85 -35.74
C GLU A 361 24.09 14.53 -34.95
N GLU A 362 23.98 14.60 -33.64
CA GLU A 362 25.01 14.20 -32.68
C GLU A 362 24.41 13.26 -31.61
N HIS A 363 25.27 12.62 -30.83
CA HIS A 363 24.85 11.78 -29.74
C HIS A 363 25.73 12.01 -28.52
N TYR A 364 25.10 12.19 -27.36
CA TYR A 364 25.80 12.39 -26.10
C TYR A 364 25.63 11.18 -25.19
N GLN A 365 26.66 10.90 -24.38
CA GLN A 365 26.58 9.93 -23.29
C GLN A 365 26.25 10.68 -21.99
N LEU A 366 25.03 10.49 -21.50
CA LEU A 366 24.59 11.10 -20.24
C LEU A 366 24.46 10.03 -19.17
N ALA A 367 25.01 10.31 -17.97
CA ALA A 367 24.84 9.43 -16.82
C ALA A 367 23.36 9.18 -16.50
N ASN A 368 23.00 7.96 -16.20
CA ASN A 368 21.63 7.62 -15.77
C ASN A 368 21.35 8.14 -14.36
N HIS A 369 22.38 8.25 -13.51
CA HIS A 369 22.25 8.80 -12.17
C HIS A 369 23.44 9.71 -11.84
N PRO A 370 23.23 10.88 -11.19
CA PRO A 370 24.31 11.85 -10.96
C PRO A 370 25.34 11.42 -9.89
N GLN A 371 24.99 10.48 -9.01
CA GLN A 371 25.82 10.04 -7.88
C GLN A 371 26.07 8.53 -7.85
N ASP A 372 25.43 7.76 -8.74
CA ASP A 372 25.57 6.30 -8.79
C ASP A 372 26.04 5.87 -10.19
N GLU A 373 27.34 5.74 -10.35
CA GLU A 373 27.96 5.32 -11.61
C GLU A 373 27.57 3.89 -12.01
N SER A 374 27.14 3.05 -11.05
CA SER A 374 26.73 1.66 -11.34
C SER A 374 25.48 1.59 -12.22
N GLN A 375 24.66 2.63 -12.26
CA GLN A 375 23.51 2.74 -13.16
C GLN A 375 23.91 3.02 -14.62
N GLY A 376 25.19 3.26 -14.88
CA GLY A 376 25.72 3.46 -16.23
C GLY A 376 25.25 4.77 -16.87
N SER A 377 25.29 4.77 -18.19
CA SER A 377 24.94 5.94 -19.02
C SER A 377 24.04 5.54 -20.17
N ARG A 378 23.43 6.54 -20.81
CA ARG A 378 22.59 6.37 -22.00
C ARG A 378 23.01 7.27 -23.12
N ARG A 379 22.74 6.82 -24.33
CA ARG A 379 22.96 7.59 -25.56
C ARG A 379 21.75 8.50 -25.80
N VAL A 380 21.95 9.82 -25.83
CA VAL A 380 20.92 10.82 -26.06
C VAL A 380 21.16 11.47 -27.41
N PRO A 381 20.23 11.35 -28.37
CA PRO A 381 20.38 11.97 -29.69
C PRO A 381 20.09 13.47 -29.59
N PHE A 382 20.86 14.25 -30.39
CA PHE A 382 20.72 15.69 -30.55
C PHE A 382 20.56 16.02 -32.02
N SER A 383 19.70 16.97 -32.38
CA SER A 383 19.48 17.46 -33.74
C SER A 383 19.37 18.97 -33.73
N ASN A 384 19.37 19.59 -34.92
CA ASN A 384 19.19 21.04 -35.04
C ASN A 384 17.82 21.53 -34.55
N THR A 385 16.83 20.63 -34.50
CA THR A 385 15.49 20.91 -33.97
C THR A 385 15.23 20.13 -32.72
N LEU A 386 14.79 20.81 -31.64
CA LEU A 386 14.56 20.28 -30.30
C LEU A 386 13.16 20.65 -29.84
N TYR A 387 12.71 19.96 -28.79
CA TYR A 387 11.61 20.41 -27.94
C TYR A 387 12.14 20.74 -26.53
N ILE A 388 11.64 21.86 -25.98
CA ILE A 388 11.84 22.28 -24.59
C ILE A 388 10.48 22.50 -23.91
N GLU A 389 10.44 22.67 -22.59
CA GLU A 389 9.21 23.06 -21.90
C GLU A 389 8.77 24.46 -22.35
N ARG A 390 7.48 24.61 -22.60
CA ARG A 390 6.88 25.90 -22.92
C ARG A 390 7.13 26.97 -21.87
N ASP A 391 7.25 26.56 -20.59
CA ASP A 391 7.55 27.44 -19.47
C ASP A 391 9.04 27.80 -19.35
N ASP A 392 9.88 27.32 -20.24
CA ASP A 392 11.30 27.66 -20.26
C ASP A 392 11.61 28.93 -21.07
N ILE A 393 10.62 29.59 -21.64
CA ILE A 393 10.74 30.90 -22.31
C ILE A 393 9.84 31.94 -21.66
N SER A 394 10.34 33.17 -21.53
CA SER A 394 9.54 34.35 -21.17
C SER A 394 9.98 35.54 -22.02
N GLU A 395 9.01 36.26 -22.59
CA GLU A 395 9.27 37.51 -23.35
C GLU A 395 9.54 38.67 -22.39
N ASP A 396 8.90 38.68 -21.22
CA ASP A 396 9.12 39.63 -20.13
C ASP A 396 9.58 38.91 -18.87
N PRO A 397 10.86 38.56 -18.78
CA PRO A 397 11.36 37.71 -17.72
C PRO A 397 11.37 38.44 -16.38
N PRO A 398 10.83 37.81 -15.30
CA PRO A 398 10.89 38.37 -13.96
C PRO A 398 12.33 38.46 -13.45
N LYS A 399 12.57 39.28 -12.43
CA LYS A 399 13.87 39.36 -11.76
C LYS A 399 14.34 37.97 -11.33
N LYS A 400 15.60 37.64 -11.61
CA LYS A 400 16.24 36.33 -11.32
C LYS A 400 15.74 35.17 -12.21
N TRP A 401 15.18 35.47 -13.39
CA TRP A 401 14.84 34.45 -14.37
C TRP A 401 16.06 33.61 -14.74
N LYS A 402 15.94 32.28 -14.68
CA LYS A 402 17.04 31.33 -14.93
C LYS A 402 16.78 30.42 -16.13
N ARG A 403 16.05 30.90 -17.11
CA ARG A 403 15.66 30.19 -18.33
C ARG A 403 15.83 31.10 -19.55
N LEU A 404 15.31 30.71 -20.73
CA LEU A 404 15.40 31.50 -21.94
C LEU A 404 14.57 32.80 -21.87
N ALA A 405 15.10 33.80 -22.50
CA ALA A 405 14.41 35.03 -22.86
C ALA A 405 15.10 35.62 -24.14
N PRO A 406 14.49 36.55 -24.84
CA PRO A 406 15.14 37.17 -25.99
C PRO A 406 16.54 37.70 -25.67
N GLY A 407 17.55 37.28 -26.44
CA GLY A 407 18.95 37.62 -26.23
C GLY A 407 19.62 37.00 -25.00
N GLN A 408 18.94 36.12 -24.27
CA GLN A 408 19.51 35.45 -23.10
C GLN A 408 19.93 34.01 -23.42
N ALA A 409 21.05 33.61 -22.83
CA ALA A 409 21.64 32.30 -22.99
C ALA A 409 21.27 31.35 -21.89
N VAL A 410 21.03 30.07 -22.24
CA VAL A 410 20.79 28.97 -21.31
C VAL A 410 21.54 27.72 -21.74
N ARG A 411 21.96 26.87 -20.82
CA ARG A 411 22.57 25.57 -21.14
C ARG A 411 21.48 24.52 -21.39
N LEU A 412 21.60 23.82 -22.48
CA LEU A 412 20.91 22.55 -22.69
C LEU A 412 21.60 21.44 -21.85
N ARG A 413 20.81 20.67 -21.10
CA ARG A 413 21.34 19.62 -20.20
C ARG A 413 22.28 18.67 -20.95
N GLY A 414 23.56 18.63 -20.52
CA GLY A 414 24.58 17.78 -21.12
C GLY A 414 24.98 18.13 -22.55
N SER A 415 24.65 19.33 -23.03
CA SER A 415 24.92 19.79 -24.38
C SER A 415 25.39 21.24 -24.37
N TYR A 416 25.19 21.96 -25.45
CA TYR A 416 25.61 23.33 -25.70
C TYR A 416 24.85 24.37 -24.88
N VAL A 417 25.44 25.59 -24.86
CA VAL A 417 24.70 26.81 -24.51
C VAL A 417 24.04 27.34 -25.78
N ILE A 418 22.77 27.71 -25.66
CA ILE A 418 22.00 28.33 -26.72
C ILE A 418 21.49 29.71 -26.30
N THR A 419 21.36 30.62 -27.29
CA THR A 419 20.80 31.97 -27.08
C THR A 419 19.58 32.14 -27.98
N CYS A 420 18.49 32.70 -27.45
CA CYS A 420 17.28 32.93 -28.22
C CYS A 420 17.41 34.24 -29.02
N ASP A 421 17.38 34.11 -30.36
CA ASP A 421 17.46 35.23 -31.29
C ASP A 421 16.10 35.77 -31.71
N GLU A 422 15.13 34.85 -31.94
CA GLU A 422 13.82 35.21 -32.47
C GLU A 422 12.71 34.31 -31.87
N ILE A 423 11.57 34.89 -31.58
CA ILE A 423 10.37 34.21 -31.15
C ILE A 423 9.32 34.24 -32.25
N ILE A 424 8.93 33.08 -32.76
CA ILE A 424 7.90 32.92 -33.77
C ILE A 424 6.55 32.71 -33.09
N LYS A 425 5.53 33.44 -33.56
CA LYS A 425 4.17 33.38 -33.05
C LYS A 425 3.17 33.04 -34.14
N ASP A 426 2.06 32.44 -33.75
CA ASP A 426 0.88 32.27 -34.60
C ASP A 426 0.05 33.56 -34.70
N ALA A 427 -1.04 33.50 -35.46
CA ALA A 427 -1.95 34.64 -35.66
C ALA A 427 -2.65 35.09 -34.35
N ASP A 428 -2.75 34.21 -33.36
CA ASP A 428 -3.36 34.48 -32.07
C ASP A 428 -2.35 35.00 -31.02
N GLY A 429 -1.06 35.13 -31.43
CA GLY A 429 0.02 35.61 -30.58
C GLY A 429 0.68 34.56 -29.71
N ASN A 430 0.32 33.28 -29.86
CA ASN A 430 0.95 32.21 -29.12
C ASN A 430 2.34 31.87 -29.67
N ILE A 431 3.31 31.63 -28.81
CA ILE A 431 4.65 31.22 -29.22
C ILE A 431 4.59 29.79 -29.78
N THR A 432 5.05 29.62 -31.03
CA THR A 432 5.04 28.33 -31.74
C THR A 432 6.44 27.76 -31.95
N GLU A 433 7.46 28.63 -32.09
CA GLU A 433 8.84 28.23 -32.29
C GLU A 433 9.80 29.29 -31.76
N LEU A 434 10.96 28.85 -31.29
CA LEU A 434 12.11 29.69 -31.00
C LEU A 434 13.21 29.42 -32.00
N ARG A 435 13.85 30.49 -32.50
CA ARG A 435 15.09 30.40 -33.28
C ARG A 435 16.25 30.80 -32.40
N CYS A 436 17.22 29.91 -32.28
CA CYS A 436 18.37 30.08 -31.40
C CYS A 436 19.66 29.82 -32.20
N HIS A 437 20.75 30.40 -31.74
CA HIS A 437 22.08 29.95 -32.11
C HIS A 437 22.74 29.19 -30.94
N HIS A 438 23.64 28.24 -31.24
CA HIS A 438 24.45 27.58 -30.22
C HIS A 438 25.84 28.20 -30.19
N ASP A 439 26.49 28.07 -29.04
CA ASP A 439 27.91 28.37 -28.85
C ASP A 439 28.70 27.05 -28.93
N PRO A 440 29.46 26.80 -30.04
CA PRO A 440 30.12 25.54 -30.32
C PRO A 440 31.21 25.20 -29.30
N ASP A 441 31.79 26.19 -28.62
CA ASP A 441 32.86 26.01 -27.65
C ASP A 441 32.36 25.60 -26.26
N THR A 442 31.02 25.47 -26.06
CA THR A 442 30.43 25.25 -24.76
C THR A 442 30.06 23.79 -24.45
N LEU A 443 30.31 22.83 -25.37
CA LEU A 443 30.07 21.43 -25.09
C LEU A 443 30.98 20.94 -23.95
N GLY A 444 30.39 20.65 -22.78
CA GLY A 444 31.10 20.24 -21.57
C GLY A 444 31.91 21.37 -20.88
N LYS A 445 31.81 22.61 -21.34
CA LYS A 445 32.56 23.76 -20.80
C LYS A 445 31.62 24.95 -20.51
N ASN A 446 32.03 25.82 -19.62
CA ASN A 446 31.34 27.09 -19.41
C ASN A 446 31.65 28.07 -20.54
N PRO A 447 30.68 28.94 -20.91
CA PRO A 447 30.94 29.98 -21.90
C PRO A 447 31.97 30.99 -21.42
N GLU A 448 32.76 31.55 -22.35
CA GLU A 448 33.73 32.61 -22.06
C GLU A 448 33.13 33.99 -22.32
N GLY A 449 33.33 34.91 -21.37
CA GLY A 449 32.89 36.31 -21.52
C GLY A 449 31.42 36.58 -21.24
N TYR A 450 30.58 35.55 -21.00
CA TYR A 450 29.18 35.70 -20.64
C TYR A 450 28.73 34.56 -19.73
N LYS A 451 27.50 34.63 -19.19
CA LYS A 451 26.95 33.62 -18.29
C LYS A 451 25.66 33.03 -18.82
N ALA A 452 25.57 31.70 -18.89
CA ALA A 452 24.31 31.02 -19.10
C ALA A 452 23.40 31.13 -17.86
N ASN A 453 22.12 31.48 -18.06
CA ASN A 453 21.18 31.79 -16.97
C ASN A 453 20.70 30.56 -16.19
N GLY A 454 20.95 29.36 -16.66
CA GLY A 454 20.55 28.10 -16.03
C GLY A 454 20.72 26.92 -16.95
N VAL A 455 20.13 25.81 -16.55
CA VAL A 455 20.13 24.56 -17.32
C VAL A 455 18.70 24.12 -17.55
N ILE A 456 18.33 23.82 -18.80
CA ILE A 456 17.03 23.28 -19.17
C ILE A 456 17.17 21.90 -19.77
N HIS A 457 16.17 21.04 -19.61
CA HIS A 457 16.09 19.74 -20.29
C HIS A 457 15.43 19.92 -21.67
N TRP A 458 15.67 18.95 -22.52
CA TRP A 458 15.26 19.01 -23.92
C TRP A 458 15.16 17.59 -24.49
N VAL A 459 14.49 17.44 -25.64
CA VAL A 459 14.53 16.22 -26.46
C VAL A 459 14.69 16.57 -27.94
N SER A 460 15.40 15.71 -28.70
CA SER A 460 15.54 15.87 -30.14
C SER A 460 14.20 15.68 -30.83
N ALA A 461 13.77 16.65 -31.63
CA ALA A 461 12.50 16.58 -32.37
C ALA A 461 12.45 15.40 -33.36
N LYS A 462 13.61 15.04 -33.93
CA LYS A 462 13.75 13.93 -34.89
C LYS A 462 13.59 12.55 -34.23
N HIS A 463 13.93 12.42 -32.94
CA HIS A 463 14.05 11.12 -32.26
C HIS A 463 13.09 10.95 -31.08
N ALA A 464 12.47 12.04 -30.62
CA ALA A 464 11.55 11.99 -29.47
C ALA A 464 10.34 11.13 -29.79
N LEU A 465 9.90 10.37 -28.78
CA LEU A 465 8.68 9.59 -28.83
C LEU A 465 7.51 10.39 -28.26
N ASP A 466 6.35 10.27 -28.91
CA ASP A 466 5.11 10.75 -28.33
C ASP A 466 4.74 9.93 -27.11
N CYS A 467 4.36 10.60 -26.03
CA CYS A 467 3.94 9.90 -24.82
C CYS A 467 2.72 10.57 -24.15
N GLU A 468 2.06 9.80 -23.30
CA GLU A 468 0.98 10.27 -22.44
C GLU A 468 1.51 10.43 -21.02
N ILE A 469 1.18 11.54 -20.38
CA ILE A 469 1.50 11.80 -18.97
C ILE A 469 0.21 11.82 -18.17
N ARG A 470 0.16 11.00 -17.12
CA ARG A 470 -0.93 10.95 -16.15
C ARG A 470 -0.46 11.54 -14.82
N ASN A 471 -0.90 12.74 -14.54
CA ASN A 471 -0.60 13.40 -13.26
C ASN A 471 -1.68 13.03 -12.27
N TYR A 472 -1.34 12.13 -11.35
CA TYR A 472 -2.18 11.76 -10.22
C TYR A 472 -1.92 12.70 -9.05
N ASP A 473 -3.01 13.16 -8.43
CA ASP A 473 -3.03 13.95 -7.20
C ASP A 473 -3.77 13.16 -6.10
N ARG A 474 -3.96 13.77 -4.94
CA ARG A 474 -4.71 13.21 -3.82
C ARG A 474 -6.16 12.94 -4.24
N LEU A 475 -6.69 11.75 -3.92
CA LEU A 475 -8.07 11.38 -4.27
C LEU A 475 -9.09 12.24 -3.52
N PHE A 476 -8.75 12.69 -2.30
CA PHE A 476 -9.63 13.50 -1.46
C PHE A 476 -9.06 14.91 -1.27
N SER A 477 -9.96 15.88 -1.14
CA SER A 477 -9.62 17.28 -0.93
C SER A 477 -9.47 17.68 0.55
N GLN A 478 -9.86 16.78 1.47
CA GLN A 478 -9.80 17.01 2.92
C GLN A 478 -8.81 16.05 3.58
N ALA A 479 -8.08 16.53 4.59
CA ALA A 479 -7.11 15.73 5.32
C ALA A 479 -7.75 14.50 5.99
N ASN A 480 -8.95 14.64 6.53
CA ASN A 480 -9.71 13.54 7.11
C ASN A 480 -11.06 13.37 6.40
N PRO A 481 -11.11 12.60 5.29
CA PRO A 481 -12.36 12.41 4.52
C PRO A 481 -13.49 11.77 5.34
N MET A 482 -13.15 10.99 6.37
CA MET A 482 -14.12 10.28 7.20
C MET A 482 -14.85 11.16 8.23
N GLU A 483 -14.43 12.41 8.42
CA GLU A 483 -15.12 13.39 9.25
C GLU A 483 -16.30 14.07 8.52
N ALA A 484 -16.34 13.98 7.18
CA ALA A 484 -17.45 14.48 6.40
C ALA A 484 -18.70 13.59 6.61
N GLU A 485 -19.87 14.18 6.51
CA GLU A 485 -21.16 13.47 6.58
C GLU A 485 -21.22 12.36 5.50
N ASN A 486 -20.77 12.67 4.29
CA ASN A 486 -20.53 11.70 3.24
C ASN A 486 -19.11 11.89 2.69
N PHE A 487 -18.24 10.91 2.88
CA PHE A 487 -16.83 10.98 2.45
C PHE A 487 -16.68 11.15 0.91
N LEU A 488 -17.67 10.72 0.13
CA LEU A 488 -17.66 10.86 -1.34
C LEU A 488 -17.71 12.32 -1.78
N ASP A 489 -18.30 13.21 -0.98
CA ASP A 489 -18.37 14.64 -1.28
C ASP A 489 -17.01 15.32 -1.17
N THR A 490 -16.04 14.64 -0.58
CA THR A 490 -14.64 15.12 -0.46
C THR A 490 -13.73 14.63 -1.58
N ILE A 491 -14.26 13.90 -2.58
CA ILE A 491 -13.47 13.45 -3.73
C ILE A 491 -12.98 14.68 -4.51
N ASN A 492 -11.68 14.69 -4.79
CA ASN A 492 -11.04 15.71 -5.60
C ASN A 492 -11.30 15.46 -7.10
N PRO A 493 -12.11 16.30 -7.77
CA PRO A 493 -12.43 16.11 -9.19
C PRO A 493 -11.22 16.29 -10.10
N GLN A 494 -10.15 16.93 -9.63
CA GLN A 494 -8.89 17.15 -10.34
C GLN A 494 -7.80 16.14 -9.94
N SER A 495 -8.17 15.05 -9.28
CA SER A 495 -7.23 14.02 -8.82
C SER A 495 -6.48 13.28 -9.95
N LEU A 496 -6.88 13.47 -11.20
CA LEU A 496 -6.21 12.94 -12.40
C LEU A 496 -6.26 13.98 -13.53
N THR A 497 -5.08 14.34 -14.03
CA THR A 497 -4.92 15.15 -15.24
C THR A 497 -4.14 14.35 -16.28
N ILE A 498 -4.70 14.17 -17.47
CA ILE A 498 -4.06 13.46 -18.59
C ILE A 498 -3.54 14.49 -19.61
N ILE A 499 -2.26 14.40 -19.92
CA ILE A 499 -1.60 15.26 -20.91
C ILE A 499 -1.19 14.38 -22.09
N GLN A 500 -1.68 14.73 -23.28
CA GLN A 500 -1.35 14.09 -24.53
C GLN A 500 -0.28 14.90 -25.28
N GLY A 501 0.50 14.21 -26.13
CA GLY A 501 1.48 14.86 -27.01
C GLY A 501 2.74 15.36 -26.30
N ALA A 502 2.99 14.91 -25.07
CA ALA A 502 4.30 15.07 -24.44
C ALA A 502 5.37 14.31 -25.26
N LYS A 503 6.62 14.72 -25.13
CA LYS A 503 7.76 14.18 -25.89
C LYS A 503 8.81 13.65 -24.92
N THR A 504 9.24 12.40 -25.12
CA THR A 504 10.27 11.78 -24.28
C THR A 504 11.47 11.31 -25.09
N GLU A 505 12.64 11.23 -24.45
CA GLU A 505 13.84 10.67 -25.10
C GLU A 505 13.65 9.16 -25.39
N PRO A 506 14.29 8.61 -26.44
CA PRO A 506 14.12 7.19 -26.83
C PRO A 506 14.53 6.17 -25.76
N ALA A 507 15.32 6.59 -24.78
CA ALA A 507 15.77 5.73 -23.67
C ALA A 507 14.78 5.65 -22.50
N ALA A 508 13.63 6.34 -22.55
CA ALA A 508 12.65 6.35 -21.47
C ALA A 508 11.68 5.14 -21.47
N PRO A 509 11.23 4.58 -22.62
CA PRO A 509 10.40 3.38 -22.60
C PRO A 509 11.12 2.19 -21.96
N ALA A 510 10.42 1.48 -21.07
CA ALA A 510 10.91 0.34 -20.32
C ALA A 510 9.75 -0.57 -19.89
N GLU A 511 10.03 -1.59 -19.10
CA GLU A 511 9.02 -2.43 -18.49
C GLU A 511 8.11 -1.64 -17.55
N ALA A 512 6.84 -2.02 -17.50
CA ALA A 512 5.85 -1.43 -16.62
C ALA A 512 6.33 -1.47 -15.14
N GLY A 513 6.13 -0.38 -14.44
CA GLY A 513 6.60 -0.20 -13.06
C GLY A 513 8.01 0.37 -12.92
N THR A 514 8.78 0.49 -14.01
CA THR A 514 10.08 1.21 -13.99
C THR A 514 9.83 2.68 -13.66
N VAL A 515 10.54 3.23 -12.68
CA VAL A 515 10.39 4.62 -12.22
C VAL A 515 11.60 5.44 -12.62
N TYR A 516 11.36 6.61 -13.20
CA TYR A 516 12.36 7.60 -13.55
C TYR A 516 12.15 8.92 -12.84
N GLN A 517 13.22 9.64 -12.59
CA GLN A 517 13.10 11.08 -12.42
C GLN A 517 13.09 11.74 -13.81
N PHE A 518 11.97 12.33 -14.20
CA PHE A 518 11.96 13.28 -15.31
C PHE A 518 12.60 14.58 -14.83
N GLU A 519 13.74 14.89 -15.42
CA GLU A 519 14.59 16.00 -14.97
C GLU A 519 13.80 17.30 -14.83
N ARG A 520 13.86 17.94 -13.68
CA ARG A 520 13.16 19.18 -13.31
C ARG A 520 11.64 19.07 -13.15
N LEU A 521 11.01 17.91 -13.39
CA LEU A 521 9.55 17.73 -13.37
C LEU A 521 9.06 16.95 -12.15
N GLY A 522 9.54 15.72 -11.95
CA GLY A 522 9.05 14.82 -10.90
C GLY A 522 9.52 13.39 -11.13
N TYR A 523 8.91 12.47 -10.38
CA TYR A 523 9.13 11.04 -10.55
C TYR A 523 7.93 10.42 -11.26
N TYR A 524 8.21 9.59 -12.26
CA TYR A 524 7.20 9.01 -13.14
C TYR A 524 7.46 7.53 -13.36
N ALA A 525 6.42 6.73 -13.30
CA ALA A 525 6.46 5.30 -13.56
C ALA A 525 5.90 4.97 -14.93
N VAL A 526 6.49 3.99 -15.60
CA VAL A 526 5.94 3.41 -16.83
C VAL A 526 4.65 2.65 -16.48
N ASP A 527 3.51 3.07 -17.04
CA ASP A 527 2.22 2.43 -16.82
C ASP A 527 2.08 1.13 -17.64
N PRO A 528 1.38 0.10 -17.14
CA PRO A 528 1.06 -1.11 -17.91
C PRO A 528 0.31 -0.86 -19.23
N ASP A 529 -0.39 0.28 -19.36
CA ASP A 529 -1.06 0.66 -20.62
C ASP A 529 -0.10 1.12 -21.71
N SER A 530 1.22 1.20 -21.45
CA SER A 530 2.24 1.57 -22.41
C SER A 530 2.33 0.60 -23.57
N THR A 531 2.50 1.13 -24.77
CA THR A 531 2.87 0.37 -25.96
C THR A 531 4.24 0.83 -26.47
N ALA A 532 4.85 0.06 -27.39
CA ALA A 532 6.14 0.43 -27.98
C ALA A 532 6.10 1.81 -28.66
N ASP A 533 4.97 2.14 -29.28
CA ASP A 533 4.79 3.37 -30.06
C ASP A 533 4.23 4.54 -29.21
N LYS A 534 3.62 4.23 -28.07
CA LYS A 534 3.01 5.23 -27.18
C LYS A 534 3.25 4.86 -25.71
N PRO A 535 4.37 5.29 -25.13
CA PRO A 535 4.62 5.17 -23.71
C PRO A 535 3.62 5.99 -22.89
N VAL A 536 3.20 5.45 -21.75
CA VAL A 536 2.34 6.11 -20.76
C VAL A 536 3.09 6.19 -19.45
N PHE A 537 3.12 7.37 -18.84
CA PHE A 537 3.83 7.59 -17.59
C PHE A 537 2.92 8.15 -16.50
N ASN A 538 2.91 7.49 -15.36
CA ASN A 538 2.18 7.89 -14.16
C ASN A 538 3.06 8.73 -13.25
N ARG A 539 2.63 9.93 -12.87
CA ARG A 539 3.34 10.70 -11.84
C ARG A 539 3.24 10.00 -10.49
N THR A 540 4.39 9.58 -9.97
CA THR A 540 4.52 8.99 -8.63
C THR A 540 4.47 10.07 -7.56
N VAL A 541 5.39 11.04 -7.64
CA VAL A 541 5.50 12.17 -6.70
C VAL A 541 6.22 13.33 -7.39
N GLU A 542 5.96 14.55 -6.94
CA GLU A 542 6.64 15.77 -7.41
C GLU A 542 8.06 15.88 -6.84
N LEU A 543 8.93 16.69 -7.49
CA LEU A 543 10.29 16.95 -6.99
C LEU A 543 10.31 17.75 -5.68
N ARG A 544 9.30 18.54 -5.43
CA ARG A 544 9.14 19.38 -4.23
C ARG A 544 7.70 19.33 -3.80
N ASP A 545 7.44 19.58 -2.54
CA ASP A 545 6.07 19.72 -2.08
C ASP A 545 5.39 20.88 -2.82
N GLY A 546 4.48 20.52 -3.71
CA GLY A 546 3.71 21.48 -4.52
C GLY A 546 2.50 22.05 -3.79
N PHE A 547 2.22 21.58 -2.59
CA PHE A 547 1.08 22.04 -1.81
C PHE A 547 1.41 23.43 -1.21
N LYS A 548 0.73 24.45 -1.73
CA LYS A 548 0.64 25.79 -1.14
C LYS A 548 -0.75 25.98 -0.59
#